data_260d0588d55e785aa9b15383f4d1df06
#
_entry.id   260d0588d55e785aa9b15383f4d1df06
#
_cell.length_a   1.000
_cell.length_b   1.000
_cell.length_c   1.000
_cell.angle_alpha   90.00
_cell.angle_beta   90.00
_cell.angle_gamma   90.00
#
_symmetry.space_group_name_H-M   'P 1'
#
loop_
_entity.id
_entity.type
_entity.pdbx_description
1 polymer ?
#
loop_
_entity_poly.entity_id
_entity_poly.type
_entity_poly.pdbx_seq_one_letter_code
_entity_poly.pdbx_strand_id
1 'polypeptide(L)'
;MMSYYQLPVSQMRRLGLALMLPAALLGSFTFPTHVQTATAQASKENTPLTISADVQEYNANTQVATARGNVQMLYPARQIKATAAQAQFFSKERRIDLSGNVYILQEGVNSMRAEKVTYLIDEGRFVALPQSNRQVESTYMVNDSEVGR
;
A
#
# COMPACT_ATOMS: atom_id res chain seq x y z
N MET A 1 3.54 19.02 -49.55
CA MET A 1 2.11 18.67 -49.52
C MET A 1 1.69 18.59 -48.07
N MET A 2 1.06 19.63 -47.58
CA MET A 2 0.53 19.73 -46.20
C MET A 2 -0.91 19.26 -46.22
N SER A 3 -1.26 18.34 -45.31
CA SER A 3 -2.63 17.90 -45.12
C SER A 3 -3.05 18.24 -43.70
N TYR A 4 -3.85 19.29 -43.58
CA TYR A 4 -4.46 19.71 -42.32
C TYR A 4 -5.77 18.95 -42.15
N TYR A 5 -5.92 18.20 -41.04
CA TYR A 5 -7.22 17.68 -40.64
C TYR A 5 -7.93 18.68 -39.74
N GLN A 6 -9.00 19.23 -40.26
CA GLN A 6 -9.92 20.13 -39.55
C GLN A 6 -10.91 19.33 -38.72
N LEU A 7 -11.11 19.74 -37.47
CA LEU A 7 -12.20 19.28 -36.60
C LEU A 7 -13.48 20.03 -36.96
N PRO A 8 -14.64 19.38 -37.03
CA PRO A 8 -15.92 20.07 -37.22
C PRO A 8 -16.48 20.57 -35.89
N VAL A 9 -16.67 21.88 -35.86
CA VAL A 9 -17.50 22.60 -34.91
C VAL A 9 -18.95 22.52 -35.37
N SER A 10 -19.84 21.94 -34.59
CA SER A 10 -21.28 22.08 -34.76
C SER A 10 -21.95 21.76 -33.43
N GLN A 11 -22.89 22.43 -32.91
CA GLN A 11 -23.85 23.45 -33.32
C GLN A 11 -24.51 23.96 -32.04
N MET A 12 -24.41 25.21 -31.82
CA MET A 12 -25.36 25.96 -30.98
C MET A 12 -26.69 26.12 -31.71
N ARG A 13 -27.80 25.78 -31.12
CA ARG A 13 -29.17 26.28 -31.41
C ARG A 13 -30.07 25.84 -30.27
N ARG A 14 -31.00 26.54 -29.74
CA ARG A 14 -31.52 27.90 -29.75
C ARG A 14 -32.50 27.98 -28.57
N LEU A 15 -32.50 29.09 -27.91
CA LEU A 15 -33.62 29.84 -27.32
C LEU A 15 -35.03 29.23 -27.42
N GLY A 16 -35.67 29.11 -26.27
CA GLY A 16 -37.11 29.04 -26.14
C GLY A 16 -37.50 29.67 -24.81
N LEU A 17 -37.86 30.94 -24.88
CA LEU A 17 -38.45 31.76 -23.80
C LEU A 17 -39.93 31.40 -23.67
N ALA A 18 -40.36 30.90 -22.51
CA ALA A 18 -41.78 30.88 -22.16
C ALA A 18 -41.93 31.21 -20.70
N LEU A 19 -42.46 32.41 -20.49
CA LEU A 19 -42.89 32.99 -19.22
C LEU A 19 -44.30 32.47 -18.88
N MET A 20 -44.44 31.78 -17.75
CA MET A 20 -45.74 31.73 -17.04
C MET A 20 -45.53 31.42 -15.56
N LEU A 21 -45.75 32.40 -14.71
CA LEU A 21 -46.18 32.28 -13.33
C LEU A 21 -47.70 32.14 -13.33
N PRO A 22 -48.40 31.49 -12.36
CA PRO A 22 -48.34 31.82 -10.96
C PRO A 22 -48.63 30.69 -9.96
N ALA A 23 -48.61 31.10 -8.73
CA ALA A 23 -49.35 30.58 -7.57
C ALA A 23 -48.59 29.75 -6.56
N ALA A 24 -48.40 30.39 -5.44
CA ALA A 24 -47.96 29.92 -4.15
C ALA A 24 -48.75 28.72 -3.62
N LEU A 25 -48.02 27.75 -3.10
CA LEU A 25 -48.45 26.90 -1.99
C LEU A 25 -47.27 26.65 -1.06
N LEU A 26 -47.33 27.22 0.12
CA LEU A 26 -46.43 26.98 1.25
C LEU A 26 -46.62 25.55 1.72
N GLY A 27 -45.71 24.68 1.27
CA GLY A 27 -45.55 23.34 1.80
C GLY A 27 -44.16 23.22 2.37
N SER A 28 -44.05 23.26 3.70
CA SER A 28 -42.80 23.00 4.41
C SER A 28 -42.43 21.53 4.26
N PHE A 29 -41.66 21.20 3.21
CA PHE A 29 -41.05 19.89 3.10
C PHE A 29 -39.73 19.90 3.89
N THR A 30 -39.82 19.43 5.12
CA THR A 30 -38.61 19.05 5.87
C THR A 30 -38.01 17.77 5.23
N PHE A 31 -37.00 17.93 4.39
CA PHE A 31 -36.20 16.79 3.95
C PHE A 31 -35.32 16.34 5.11
N PRO A 32 -35.44 15.10 5.58
CA PRO A 32 -34.45 14.57 6.48
C PRO A 32 -33.14 14.42 5.67
N THR A 33 -32.23 15.33 5.92
CA THR A 33 -30.84 15.17 5.44
C THR A 33 -30.22 14.00 6.18
N HIS A 34 -30.40 12.79 5.66
CA HIS A 34 -29.54 11.68 6.01
C HIS A 34 -28.15 11.98 5.43
N VAL A 35 -27.33 12.61 6.24
CA VAL A 35 -25.88 12.64 5.99
C VAL A 35 -25.39 11.20 6.20
N GLN A 36 -25.41 10.42 5.14
CA GLN A 36 -24.64 9.17 5.10
C GLN A 36 -23.18 9.57 5.13
N THR A 37 -22.61 9.52 6.32
CA THR A 37 -21.17 9.49 6.47
C THR A 37 -20.71 8.19 5.81
N ALA A 38 -20.31 8.27 4.55
CA ALA A 38 -19.60 7.20 3.90
C ALA A 38 -18.26 7.08 4.63
N THR A 39 -18.21 6.21 5.62
CA THR A 39 -16.95 5.71 6.16
C THR A 39 -16.30 4.97 4.99
N ALA A 40 -15.34 5.62 4.33
CA ALA A 40 -14.47 4.97 3.40
C ALA A 40 -13.74 3.87 4.20
N GLN A 41 -14.28 2.65 4.15
CA GLN A 41 -13.52 1.47 4.51
C GLN A 41 -12.35 1.42 3.53
N ALA A 42 -11.19 1.91 3.98
CA ALA A 42 -9.94 1.66 3.31
C ALA A 42 -9.79 0.15 3.21
N SER A 43 -10.06 -0.39 2.03
CA SER A 43 -9.85 -1.80 1.75
C SER A 43 -8.37 -2.09 1.98
N LYS A 44 -8.07 -2.91 2.97
CA LYS A 44 -6.70 -3.35 3.32
C LYS A 44 -5.99 -4.10 2.19
N GLU A 45 -6.69 -4.42 1.11
CA GLU A 45 -6.21 -5.28 0.03
C GLU A 45 -5.25 -4.61 -0.96
N ASN A 46 -5.17 -3.29 -1.02
CA ASN A 46 -4.33 -2.59 -2.01
C ASN A 46 -3.31 -1.62 -1.38
N THR A 47 -2.86 -1.89 -0.16
CA THR A 47 -1.83 -1.04 0.44
C THR A 47 -0.47 -1.38 -0.16
N PRO A 48 0.23 -0.43 -0.78
CA PRO A 48 1.46 -0.70 -1.49
C PRO A 48 2.58 -1.13 -0.54
N LEU A 49 3.40 -2.07 -1.01
CA LEU A 49 4.71 -2.32 -0.48
C LEU A 49 5.66 -1.23 -0.98
N THR A 50 6.31 -0.50 -0.10
CA THR A 50 7.30 0.52 -0.44
C THR A 50 8.69 0.06 -0.05
N ILE A 51 9.65 0.19 -0.95
CA ILE A 51 11.08 -0.04 -0.69
C ILE A 51 11.84 1.22 -1.10
N SER A 52 12.62 1.78 -0.18
CA SER A 52 13.52 2.92 -0.39
C SER A 52 14.96 2.45 -0.21
N ALA A 53 15.87 2.95 -1.03
CA ALA A 53 17.30 2.60 -0.99
C ALA A 53 18.12 3.66 -1.73
N ASP A 54 19.44 3.64 -1.55
CA ASP A 54 20.35 4.52 -2.27
C ASP A 54 20.39 4.21 -3.78
N VAL A 55 20.29 2.91 -4.13
CA VAL A 55 20.27 2.43 -5.52
C VAL A 55 19.16 1.41 -5.70
N GLN A 56 18.38 1.55 -6.75
CA GLN A 56 17.36 0.58 -7.14
C GLN A 56 17.48 0.21 -8.63
N GLU A 57 17.27 -1.06 -8.91
CA GLU A 57 17.27 -1.65 -10.25
C GLU A 57 16.04 -2.55 -10.41
N TYR A 58 15.40 -2.49 -11.56
CA TYR A 58 14.31 -3.40 -11.90
C TYR A 58 14.61 -4.11 -13.22
N ASN A 59 14.59 -5.43 -13.18
CA ASN A 59 14.72 -6.27 -14.37
C ASN A 59 13.34 -6.75 -14.82
N ALA A 60 12.86 -6.22 -15.93
CA ALA A 60 11.52 -6.53 -16.46
C ALA A 60 11.39 -7.99 -16.96
N ASN A 61 12.50 -8.60 -17.44
CA ASN A 61 12.47 -9.98 -17.94
C ASN A 61 12.31 -10.99 -16.80
N THR A 62 13.04 -10.79 -15.72
CA THR A 62 12.98 -11.64 -14.53
C THR A 62 11.90 -11.21 -13.56
N GLN A 63 11.40 -9.96 -13.67
CA GLN A 63 10.48 -9.30 -12.75
C GLN A 63 11.04 -9.23 -11.31
N VAL A 64 12.34 -8.96 -11.21
CA VAL A 64 13.03 -8.78 -9.93
C VAL A 64 13.40 -7.32 -9.76
N ALA A 65 13.02 -6.73 -8.63
CA ALA A 65 13.53 -5.45 -8.17
C ALA A 65 14.65 -5.69 -7.15
N THR A 66 15.77 -5.02 -7.32
CA THR A 66 16.92 -5.06 -6.39
C THR A 66 17.15 -3.66 -5.83
N ALA A 67 17.25 -3.55 -4.53
CA ALA A 67 17.54 -2.32 -3.79
C ALA A 67 18.82 -2.51 -2.96
N ARG A 68 19.73 -1.53 -2.97
CA ARG A 68 21.01 -1.59 -2.28
C ARG A 68 21.32 -0.26 -1.57
N GLY A 69 21.95 -0.36 -0.41
CA GLY A 69 22.34 0.79 0.42
C GLY A 69 21.17 1.37 1.18
N ASN A 70 21.28 1.42 2.52
CA ASN A 70 20.29 2.02 3.43
C ASN A 70 18.84 1.60 3.12
N VAL A 71 18.63 0.33 2.85
CA VAL A 71 17.31 -0.17 2.48
C VAL A 71 16.33 -0.02 3.62
N GLN A 72 15.18 0.58 3.32
CA GLN A 72 14.02 0.66 4.20
C GLN A 72 12.81 0.09 3.48
N MET A 73 12.11 -0.83 4.12
CA MET A 73 10.90 -1.43 3.60
C MET A 73 9.72 -1.10 4.52
N LEU A 74 8.61 -0.70 3.92
CA LEU A 74 7.34 -0.47 4.59
C LEU A 74 6.24 -1.27 3.90
N TYR A 75 5.59 -2.16 4.64
CA TYR A 75 4.44 -2.92 4.17
C TYR A 75 3.25 -2.74 5.13
N PRO A 76 2.47 -1.67 4.97
CA PRO A 76 1.41 -1.29 5.91
C PRO A 76 0.31 -2.33 6.03
N ALA A 77 -0.04 -3.03 4.94
CA ALA A 77 -1.06 -4.08 4.95
C ALA A 77 -0.76 -5.21 5.94
N ARG A 78 0.52 -5.45 6.25
CA ARG A 78 1.01 -6.46 7.18
C ARG A 78 1.65 -5.85 8.43
N GLN A 79 1.62 -4.52 8.55
CA GLN A 79 2.25 -3.75 9.63
C GLN A 79 3.74 -4.08 9.80
N ILE A 80 4.44 -4.33 8.68
CA ILE A 80 5.86 -4.69 8.66
C ILE A 80 6.68 -3.46 8.28
N LYS A 81 7.72 -3.20 9.06
CA LYS A 81 8.83 -2.31 8.72
C LYS A 81 10.12 -3.11 8.76
N ALA A 82 11.00 -2.89 7.81
CA ALA A 82 12.31 -3.55 7.81
C ALA A 82 13.42 -2.61 7.35
N THR A 83 14.63 -2.88 7.83
CA THR A 83 15.87 -2.28 7.33
C THR A 83 16.87 -3.37 6.98
N ALA A 84 17.70 -3.12 5.96
CA ALA A 84 18.72 -4.05 5.49
C ALA A 84 19.80 -3.31 4.68
N ALA A 85 20.88 -3.97 4.35
CA ALA A 85 21.85 -3.46 3.38
C ALA A 85 21.37 -3.67 1.94
N GLN A 86 20.64 -4.76 1.70
CA GLN A 86 20.10 -5.11 0.38
C GLN A 86 18.72 -5.75 0.51
N ALA A 87 17.85 -5.47 -0.47
CA ALA A 87 16.57 -6.16 -0.65
C ALA A 87 16.40 -6.60 -2.10
N GLN A 88 15.76 -7.74 -2.30
CA GLN A 88 15.32 -8.23 -3.61
C GLN A 88 13.85 -8.63 -3.52
N PHE A 89 13.03 -8.02 -4.35
CA PHE A 89 11.63 -8.38 -4.50
C PHE A 89 11.43 -9.23 -5.75
N PHE A 90 11.05 -10.47 -5.56
CA PHE A 90 10.74 -11.44 -6.60
C PHE A 90 9.23 -11.44 -6.83
N SER A 91 8.80 -10.71 -7.86
CA SER A 91 7.37 -10.51 -8.11
C SER A 91 6.64 -11.80 -8.47
N LYS A 92 7.26 -12.67 -9.25
CA LYS A 92 6.68 -13.97 -9.66
C LYS A 92 6.54 -14.95 -8.49
N GLU A 93 7.57 -15.01 -7.66
CA GLU A 93 7.61 -15.92 -6.50
C GLU A 93 6.92 -15.34 -5.27
N ARG A 94 6.46 -14.08 -5.37
CA ARG A 94 5.82 -13.35 -4.28
C ARG A 94 6.59 -13.44 -2.97
N ARG A 95 7.90 -13.18 -3.07
CA ARG A 95 8.80 -13.16 -1.91
C ARG A 95 9.72 -11.94 -1.91
N ILE A 96 10.21 -11.62 -0.73
CA ILE A 96 11.20 -10.57 -0.51
C ILE A 96 12.37 -11.17 0.23
N ASP A 97 13.56 -11.06 -0.33
CA ASP A 97 14.81 -11.45 0.31
C ASP A 97 15.52 -10.19 0.82
N LEU A 98 15.77 -10.12 2.11
CA LEU A 98 16.52 -9.06 2.78
C LEU A 98 17.86 -9.62 3.23
N SER A 99 18.95 -8.85 3.11
CA SER A 99 20.28 -9.27 3.55
C SER A 99 21.13 -8.11 4.04
N GLY A 100 22.05 -8.43 4.95
CA GLY A 100 22.97 -7.49 5.58
C GLY A 100 22.34 -6.75 6.75
N ASN A 101 22.62 -7.22 7.97
CA ASN A 101 22.14 -6.62 9.22
C ASN A 101 20.63 -6.32 9.21
N VAL A 102 19.86 -7.33 8.87
CA VAL A 102 18.41 -7.20 8.72
C VAL A 102 17.76 -6.97 10.09
N TYR A 103 16.92 -5.95 10.16
CA TYR A 103 16.02 -5.71 11.28
C TYR A 103 14.59 -5.62 10.77
N ILE A 104 13.69 -6.39 11.36
CA ILE A 104 12.26 -6.38 11.06
C ILE A 104 11.50 -6.02 12.32
N LEU A 105 10.51 -5.15 12.17
CA LEU A 105 9.52 -4.82 13.17
C LEU A 105 8.13 -5.12 12.60
N GLN A 106 7.36 -5.94 13.31
CA GLN A 106 5.99 -6.29 12.94
C GLN A 106 5.03 -5.87 14.05
N GLU A 107 3.88 -5.29 13.66
CA GLU A 107 2.85 -4.80 14.58
C GLU A 107 3.36 -3.78 15.62
N GLY A 108 4.53 -3.19 15.35
CA GLY A 108 5.17 -2.21 16.23
C GLY A 108 5.80 -2.78 17.50
N VAL A 109 5.68 -4.10 17.75
CA VAL A 109 6.11 -4.74 19.01
C VAL A 109 6.96 -6.00 18.80
N ASN A 110 6.65 -6.82 17.80
CA ASN A 110 7.43 -8.01 17.49
C ASN A 110 8.62 -7.62 16.60
N SER A 111 9.81 -8.07 16.95
CA SER A 111 11.01 -7.75 16.18
C SER A 111 11.88 -8.96 15.91
N MET A 112 12.68 -8.87 14.83
CA MET A 112 13.61 -9.92 14.42
C MET A 112 14.89 -9.27 13.90
N ARG A 113 16.05 -9.84 14.30
CA ARG A 113 17.38 -9.48 13.79
C ARG A 113 18.06 -10.72 13.21
N ALA A 114 18.58 -10.59 11.99
CA ALA A 114 19.26 -11.67 11.30
C ALA A 114 20.21 -11.13 10.24
N GLU A 115 21.03 -11.98 9.66
CA GLU A 115 21.86 -11.61 8.50
C GLU A 115 21.05 -11.67 7.21
N LYS A 116 20.20 -12.69 7.07
CA LYS A 116 19.30 -12.87 5.94
C LYS A 116 17.88 -13.17 6.41
N VAL A 117 16.90 -12.57 5.76
CA VAL A 117 15.49 -12.90 5.98
C VAL A 117 14.79 -13.01 4.64
N THR A 118 14.09 -14.11 4.43
CA THR A 118 13.14 -14.28 3.33
C THR A 118 11.73 -14.13 3.88
N TYR A 119 10.96 -13.20 3.32
CA TYR A 119 9.54 -13.02 3.60
C TYR A 119 8.70 -13.61 2.47
N LEU A 120 7.92 -14.64 2.78
CA LEU A 120 6.97 -15.27 1.86
C LEU A 120 5.63 -14.56 2.00
N ILE A 121 5.28 -13.75 1.00
CA ILE A 121 4.16 -12.79 1.07
C ILE A 121 2.83 -13.50 1.25
N ASP A 122 2.60 -14.56 0.47
CA ASP A 122 1.32 -15.28 0.47
C ASP A 122 1.11 -16.07 1.78
N GLU A 123 2.21 -16.60 2.35
CA GLU A 123 2.17 -17.35 3.60
C GLU A 123 2.21 -16.43 4.83
N GLY A 124 2.62 -15.17 4.68
CA GLY A 124 2.87 -14.26 5.80
C GLY A 124 4.01 -14.72 6.70
N ARG A 125 4.97 -15.49 6.17
CA ARG A 125 6.00 -16.20 6.93
C ARG A 125 7.39 -15.62 6.68
N PHE A 126 8.15 -15.49 7.77
CA PHE A 126 9.56 -15.15 7.73
C PHE A 126 10.43 -16.38 7.91
N VAL A 127 11.50 -16.49 7.12
CA VAL A 127 12.59 -17.45 7.29
C VAL A 127 13.87 -16.65 7.48
N ALA A 128 14.47 -16.75 8.65
CA ALA A 128 15.65 -16.00 9.03
C ALA A 128 16.88 -16.90 9.15
N LEU A 129 18.00 -16.40 8.66
CA LEU A 129 19.30 -17.07 8.74
C LEU A 129 20.30 -16.16 9.46
N PRO A 130 21.11 -16.71 10.38
CA PRO A 130 22.11 -15.95 11.11
C PRO A 130 23.34 -15.66 10.26
N GLN A 131 24.14 -14.70 10.72
CA GLN A 131 25.54 -14.58 10.32
C GLN A 131 26.36 -15.75 10.93
N SER A 132 27.47 -16.10 10.30
CA SER A 132 28.39 -17.10 10.86
C SER A 132 28.73 -16.79 12.31
N ASN A 133 28.62 -17.81 13.18
CA ASN A 133 28.86 -17.72 14.65
C ASN A 133 27.90 -16.80 15.43
N ARG A 134 26.73 -16.48 14.87
CA ARG A 134 25.66 -15.76 15.56
C ARG A 134 24.37 -16.55 15.51
N GLN A 135 23.36 -16.09 16.26
CA GLN A 135 22.01 -16.63 16.23
C GLN A 135 21.04 -15.57 15.69
N VAL A 136 19.92 -16.01 15.16
CA VAL A 136 18.78 -15.15 14.91
C VAL A 136 18.19 -14.75 16.26
N GLU A 137 17.93 -13.46 16.43
CA GLU A 137 17.26 -12.93 17.60
C GLU A 137 15.84 -12.51 17.23
N SER A 138 14.87 -12.97 18.01
CA SER A 138 13.46 -12.56 17.86
C SER A 138 12.89 -12.18 19.21
N THR A 139 12.15 -11.08 19.26
CA THR A 139 11.44 -10.60 20.43
C THR A 139 9.95 -10.61 20.14
N TYR A 140 9.18 -11.20 21.04
CA TYR A 140 7.72 -11.26 20.96
C TYR A 140 7.11 -10.69 22.22
N MET A 141 6.06 -9.88 22.08
CA MET A 141 5.26 -9.43 23.21
C MET A 141 4.22 -10.48 23.57
N VAL A 142 4.25 -10.92 24.81
CA VAL A 142 3.28 -11.86 25.37
C VAL A 142 2.40 -11.14 26.38
N ASN A 143 1.10 -11.15 26.19
CA ASN A 143 0.17 -10.57 27.17
C ASN A 143 -0.22 -11.63 28.20
N ASP A 144 0.34 -11.53 29.40
CA ASP A 144 0.03 -12.44 30.53
C ASP A 144 -1.32 -12.15 31.22
N SER A 145 -2.17 -11.31 30.62
CA SER A 145 -3.42 -10.84 31.24
C SER A 145 -4.51 -11.90 31.38
N GLU A 146 -4.32 -13.12 30.89
CA GLU A 146 -5.30 -14.20 30.94
C GLU A 146 -4.97 -15.36 31.92
N VAL A 147 -3.89 -15.27 32.70
CA VAL A 147 -3.53 -16.29 33.71
C VAL A 147 -4.02 -15.86 35.09
N GLY A 148 -5.32 -15.59 35.23
CA GLY A 148 -5.89 -15.16 36.51
C GLY A 148 -7.40 -15.24 36.58
N ARG A 149 -7.99 -16.39 36.34
CA ARG A 149 -9.35 -16.74 36.78
C ARG A 149 -9.46 -18.23 37.08
#